data_aefa47ab9eaada2b93ac6af527fac6e8
#
_entry.id   aefa47ab9eaada2b93ac6af527fac6e8
#
_cell.length_a   1.000
_cell.length_b   1.000
_cell.length_c   1.000
_cell.angle_alpha   90.00
_cell.angle_beta   90.00
_cell.angle_gamma   90.00
#
_symmetry.space_group_name_H-M   'P 1'
#
loop_
_entity.id
_entity.type
_entity.pdbx_description
1 polymer ?
#
loop_
_entity_poly.entity_id
_entity_poly.type
_entity_poly.pdbx_seq_one_letter_code
_entity_poly.pdbx_strand_id
1 'polypeptide(L)'
;MIKDKDKKKKKLSSSGMTTKDKMLARKKQLQFESKGNGSGLVFLKEGTLRMRIKSPGDDQELGIELIQFYLNKDLGGVISPATFDEPCPFMEKYQELKNSKDPDDQELAKMLVPRRKYVVGGIVYSDEKGTKVDYEGKDKGVLIPRSVYQDIIDLYLDEDEAGDMTDPRTGYDIKIIRSGSGKNDTTYSARACKPTKLDKKYSGNVDLESIVRSQIKDYDELEETLASFLKEGRDSDEEDDEPKKKKKGIHKDHYMDDDEPKKKKRKYKSDI
;
A
#
# COMPACT_ATOMS: atom_id res chain seq x y z
N MET A 1 -27.48 -31.19 40.69
CA MET A 1 -26.18 -31.79 40.33
C MET A 1 -25.83 -31.41 38.91
N ILE A 2 -25.06 -30.38 38.75
CA ILE A 2 -24.62 -29.86 37.44
C ILE A 2 -23.14 -30.27 37.31
N LYS A 3 -22.87 -31.05 36.27
CA LYS A 3 -21.46 -31.51 36.00
C LYS A 3 -20.75 -30.46 35.18
N ASP A 4 -19.75 -29.81 35.79
CA ASP A 4 -18.74 -28.99 35.12
C ASP A 4 -17.92 -29.87 34.18
N LYS A 5 -17.91 -29.49 32.90
CA LYS A 5 -16.97 -30.02 31.92
C LYS A 5 -15.84 -29.07 31.75
N ASP A 6 -14.76 -29.33 32.47
CA ASP A 6 -13.43 -28.68 32.27
C ASP A 6 -12.92 -28.89 30.83
N LYS A 7 -12.95 -27.85 30.04
CA LYS A 7 -12.22 -27.80 28.77
C LYS A 7 -10.73 -27.44 29.04
N LYS A 8 -9.91 -28.49 29.24
CA LYS A 8 -8.46 -28.36 29.20
C LYS A 8 -8.01 -27.83 27.83
N LYS A 9 -7.65 -26.54 27.77
CA LYS A 9 -6.86 -25.97 26.67
C LYS A 9 -5.47 -26.59 26.69
N LYS A 10 -5.17 -27.52 25.77
CA LYS A 10 -3.81 -27.98 25.51
C LYS A 10 -2.99 -26.81 24.96
N LYS A 11 -2.08 -26.26 25.78
CA LYS A 11 -0.98 -25.45 25.30
C LYS A 11 -0.07 -26.37 24.47
N LEU A 12 -0.04 -26.20 23.16
CA LEU A 12 1.02 -26.81 22.33
C LEU A 12 2.33 -26.10 22.68
N SER A 13 3.27 -26.85 23.22
CA SER A 13 4.63 -26.38 23.46
C SER A 13 5.33 -26.21 22.12
N SER A 14 5.94 -25.06 21.90
CA SER A 14 6.64 -24.67 20.65
C SER A 14 8.03 -25.31 20.48
N SER A 15 8.29 -26.40 21.18
CA SER A 15 9.57 -27.12 21.16
C SER A 15 9.49 -28.24 20.13
N GLY A 16 10.01 -28.00 18.90
CA GLY A 16 10.14 -29.04 17.89
C GLY A 16 9.89 -28.62 16.43
N MET A 17 9.48 -27.38 16.17
CA MET A 17 9.30 -26.91 14.78
C MET A 17 10.65 -26.55 14.16
N THR A 18 10.93 -27.11 12.98
CA THR A 18 12.11 -26.71 12.20
C THR A 18 11.95 -25.25 11.72
N THR A 19 13.05 -24.59 11.39
CA THR A 19 13.02 -23.24 10.81
C THR A 19 12.11 -23.18 9.57
N LYS A 20 12.11 -24.25 8.77
CA LYS A 20 11.25 -24.39 7.60
C LYS A 20 9.76 -24.43 7.97
N ASP A 21 9.39 -25.13 9.05
CA ASP A 21 8.00 -25.19 9.52
C ASP A 21 7.53 -23.83 10.05
N LYS A 22 8.42 -23.11 10.75
CA LYS A 22 8.15 -21.73 11.21
C LYS A 22 7.94 -20.78 10.04
N MET A 23 8.78 -20.86 9.01
CA MET A 23 8.63 -20.05 7.79
C MET A 23 7.37 -20.44 7.00
N LEU A 24 7.00 -21.72 6.94
CA LEU A 24 5.78 -22.18 6.28
C LEU A 24 4.53 -21.70 7.04
N ALA A 25 4.56 -21.74 8.37
CA ALA A 25 3.49 -21.20 9.23
C ALA A 25 3.38 -19.68 9.05
N ARG A 26 4.52 -18.96 9.01
CA ARG A 26 4.54 -17.52 8.75
C ARG A 26 4.05 -17.18 7.34
N LYS A 27 4.46 -17.94 6.31
CA LYS A 27 3.94 -17.78 4.94
C LYS A 27 2.43 -17.98 4.87
N LYS A 28 1.88 -18.98 5.57
CA LYS A 28 0.42 -19.18 5.66
C LYS A 28 -0.27 -18.03 6.39
N GLN A 29 0.32 -17.52 7.46
CA GLN A 29 -0.19 -16.38 8.20
C GLN A 29 -0.20 -15.12 7.33
N LEU A 30 0.89 -14.81 6.64
CA LEU A 30 0.99 -13.69 5.70
C LEU A 30 0.01 -13.84 4.52
N GLN A 31 -0.21 -15.05 4.00
CA GLN A 31 -1.22 -15.31 2.97
C GLN A 31 -2.66 -15.17 3.50
N PHE A 32 -2.89 -15.44 4.78
CA PHE A 32 -4.18 -15.25 5.43
C PHE A 32 -4.44 -13.77 5.68
N GLU A 33 -3.44 -13.02 6.12
CA GLU A 33 -3.47 -11.58 6.29
C GLU A 33 -3.64 -10.85 4.94
N SER A 34 -2.98 -11.33 3.86
CA SER A 34 -3.14 -10.80 2.50
C SER A 34 -4.51 -11.08 1.86
N LYS A 35 -5.29 -12.02 2.41
CA LYS A 35 -6.67 -12.31 1.96
C LYS A 35 -7.72 -11.36 2.55
N GLY A 36 -7.30 -10.29 3.23
CA GLY A 36 -8.18 -9.17 3.57
C GLY A 36 -9.12 -9.41 4.76
N ASN A 37 -8.88 -10.44 5.56
CA ASN A 37 -9.69 -10.69 6.76
C ASN A 37 -8.98 -10.13 8.01
N GLY A 38 -8.91 -8.80 8.13
CA GLY A 38 -8.42 -8.15 9.34
C GLY A 38 -7.54 -6.93 9.15
N SER A 39 -6.78 -6.82 8.06
CA SER A 39 -5.97 -5.62 7.85
C SER A 39 -6.86 -4.41 7.60
N GLY A 40 -6.58 -3.30 8.28
CA GLY A 40 -7.27 -2.03 8.04
C GLY A 40 -7.06 -1.48 6.64
N LEU A 41 -6.10 -2.01 5.85
CA LEU A 41 -5.75 -1.51 4.52
C LEU A 41 -6.25 -2.39 3.39
N VAL A 42 -6.74 -1.72 2.33
CA VAL A 42 -7.16 -2.31 1.06
C VAL A 42 -6.19 -1.89 -0.03
N PHE A 43 -5.73 -2.86 -0.82
CA PHE A 43 -4.83 -2.63 -1.96
C PHE A 43 -5.63 -2.63 -3.25
N LEU A 44 -5.32 -1.68 -4.15
CA LEU A 44 -5.97 -1.59 -5.46
C LEU A 44 -5.61 -2.82 -6.31
N LYS A 45 -6.63 -3.56 -6.73
CA LYS A 45 -6.54 -4.61 -7.73
C LYS A 45 -6.94 -4.04 -9.10
N GLU A 46 -6.61 -4.74 -10.19
CA GLU A 46 -7.13 -4.41 -11.51
C GLU A 46 -8.67 -4.38 -11.48
N GLY A 47 -9.25 -3.36 -12.11
CA GLY A 47 -10.69 -3.09 -12.11
C GLY A 47 -11.06 -1.80 -11.40
N THR A 48 -12.28 -1.74 -10.91
CA THR A 48 -12.85 -0.54 -10.27
C THR A 48 -13.11 -0.80 -8.79
N LEU A 49 -12.55 0.05 -7.94
CA LEU A 49 -12.91 0.11 -6.53
C LEU A 49 -13.79 1.35 -6.32
N ARG A 50 -14.94 1.17 -5.67
CA ARG A 50 -15.82 2.27 -5.24
C ARG A 50 -15.73 2.46 -3.75
N MET A 51 -15.59 3.71 -3.30
CA MET A 51 -15.56 4.05 -1.89
C MET A 51 -16.21 5.41 -1.61
N ARG A 52 -16.69 5.60 -0.39
CA ARG A 52 -16.99 6.90 0.19
C ARG A 52 -15.82 7.30 1.07
N ILE A 53 -15.12 8.35 0.71
CA ILE A 53 -14.13 8.95 1.60
C ILE A 53 -14.87 9.64 2.75
N LYS A 54 -14.35 9.47 3.97
CA LYS A 54 -14.84 10.12 5.18
C LYS A 54 -13.82 11.13 5.66
N SER A 55 -14.30 12.18 6.30
CA SER A 55 -13.41 13.12 6.95
C SER A 55 -12.59 12.41 8.04
N PRO A 56 -11.27 12.60 8.10
CA PRO A 56 -10.47 12.09 9.21
C PRO A 56 -10.64 12.95 10.49
N GLY A 57 -11.21 14.15 10.37
CA GLY A 57 -11.43 15.11 11.44
C GLY A 57 -11.11 16.52 10.98
N ASP A 58 -11.45 17.47 11.82
CA ASP A 58 -11.10 18.87 11.62
C ASP A 58 -9.56 19.00 11.71
N ASP A 59 -8.98 19.84 10.86
CA ASP A 59 -7.53 20.09 10.80
C ASP A 59 -6.65 18.90 10.33
N GLN A 60 -7.23 17.83 9.78
CA GLN A 60 -6.47 16.72 9.21
C GLN A 60 -6.60 16.67 7.69
N GLU A 61 -5.53 16.24 7.02
CA GLU A 61 -5.55 15.99 5.58
C GLU A 61 -6.42 14.76 5.25
N LEU A 62 -7.02 14.75 4.05
CA LEU A 62 -7.84 13.63 3.57
C LEU A 62 -7.12 12.28 3.53
N GLY A 63 -5.79 12.30 3.48
CA GLY A 63 -4.98 11.10 3.42
C GLY A 63 -3.65 11.24 4.15
N ILE A 64 -3.06 10.12 4.49
CA ILE A 64 -1.72 10.04 5.10
C ILE A 64 -0.72 9.62 4.03
N GLU A 65 0.38 10.37 3.89
CA GLU A 65 1.51 9.93 3.08
C GLU A 65 2.27 8.81 3.79
N LEU A 66 2.45 7.68 3.12
CA LEU A 66 3.18 6.53 3.63
C LEU A 66 4.54 6.38 2.97
N ILE A 67 5.51 5.96 3.76
CA ILE A 67 6.79 5.43 3.27
C ILE A 67 6.69 3.90 3.25
N GLN A 68 6.82 3.31 2.08
CA GLN A 68 6.74 1.87 1.86
C GLN A 68 8.00 1.35 1.19
N PHE A 69 8.51 0.21 1.67
CA PHE A 69 9.53 -0.59 1.00
C PHE A 69 8.87 -1.77 0.30
N TYR A 70 9.17 -1.95 -0.98
CA TYR A 70 8.78 -3.15 -1.70
C TYR A 70 10.00 -4.06 -1.82
N LEU A 71 9.93 -5.24 -1.23
CA LEU A 71 11.05 -6.15 -1.16
C LEU A 71 11.08 -7.10 -2.36
N ASN A 72 10.24 -8.10 -2.34
CA ASN A 72 10.06 -9.07 -3.42
C ASN A 72 8.62 -9.61 -3.41
N LYS A 73 8.31 -10.58 -4.29
CA LYS A 73 6.97 -11.16 -4.37
C LYS A 73 6.58 -11.97 -3.13
N ASP A 74 7.56 -12.55 -2.45
CA ASP A 74 7.33 -13.44 -1.30
C ASP A 74 7.21 -12.66 0.01
N LEU A 75 8.04 -11.64 0.22
CA LEU A 75 8.03 -10.77 1.40
C LEU A 75 7.03 -9.62 1.28
N GLY A 76 6.69 -9.23 0.04
CA GLY A 76 5.71 -8.17 -0.23
C GLY A 76 6.23 -6.77 0.07
N GLY A 77 5.30 -5.90 0.51
CA GLY A 77 5.60 -4.53 0.88
C GLY A 77 5.55 -4.33 2.39
N VAL A 78 6.44 -3.48 2.89
CA VAL A 78 6.55 -3.11 4.31
C VAL A 78 6.26 -1.62 4.46
N ILE A 79 5.35 -1.25 5.36
CA ILE A 79 5.10 0.15 5.72
C ILE A 79 6.13 0.54 6.78
N SER A 80 6.83 1.64 6.53
CA SER A 80 7.89 2.14 7.41
C SER A 80 7.31 2.91 8.60
N PRO A 81 7.80 2.66 9.83
CA PRO A 81 7.52 3.51 10.99
C PRO A 81 7.95 4.97 10.77
N ALA A 82 8.94 5.23 9.88
CA ALA A 82 9.35 6.59 9.51
C ALA A 82 8.22 7.41 8.84
N THR A 83 7.08 6.80 8.49
CA THR A 83 5.83 7.50 8.18
C THR A 83 5.36 8.40 9.32
N PHE A 84 5.69 8.04 10.57
CA PHE A 84 5.35 8.78 11.78
C PHE A 84 6.61 9.23 12.54
N ASP A 85 7.69 9.48 11.81
CA ASP A 85 8.99 9.94 12.35
C ASP A 85 9.62 8.97 13.36
N GLU A 86 9.23 7.69 13.32
CA GLU A 86 9.76 6.64 14.19
C GLU A 86 10.96 5.93 13.52
N PRO A 87 11.92 5.39 14.31
CA PRO A 87 13.06 4.65 13.77
C PRO A 87 12.65 3.47 12.90
N CYS A 88 13.38 3.26 11.80
CA CYS A 88 13.08 2.19 10.84
C CYS A 88 14.36 1.54 10.31
N PRO A 89 14.59 0.23 10.55
CA PRO A 89 15.82 -0.45 10.12
C PRO A 89 16.00 -0.46 8.60
N PHE A 90 14.90 -0.48 7.83
CA PHE A 90 14.96 -0.36 6.37
C PHE A 90 15.46 1.01 5.91
N MET A 91 15.02 2.09 6.58
CA MET A 91 15.44 3.44 6.24
C MET A 91 16.91 3.65 6.60
N GLU A 92 17.32 3.18 7.77
CA GLU A 92 18.70 3.25 8.23
C GLU A 92 19.63 2.49 7.28
N LYS A 93 19.27 1.26 6.92
CA LYS A 93 20.05 0.45 5.98
C LYS A 93 20.10 1.06 4.58
N TYR A 94 18.99 1.60 4.08
CA TYR A 94 18.97 2.32 2.81
C TYR A 94 19.93 3.50 2.80
N GLN A 95 19.98 4.30 3.86
CA GLN A 95 20.88 5.45 3.96
C GLN A 95 22.36 5.01 4.02
N GLU A 96 22.66 3.94 4.76
CA GLU A 96 23.99 3.34 4.81
C GLU A 96 24.45 2.91 3.42
N LEU A 97 23.67 2.06 2.74
CA LEU A 97 23.99 1.53 1.41
C LEU A 97 24.08 2.61 0.33
N LYS A 98 23.17 3.58 0.36
CA LYS A 98 23.16 4.69 -0.59
C LYS A 98 24.43 5.55 -0.52
N ASN A 99 25.02 5.68 0.68
CA ASN A 99 26.22 6.47 0.92
C ASN A 99 27.52 5.66 0.75
N SER A 100 27.43 4.34 0.54
CA SER A 100 28.57 3.49 0.27
C SER A 100 29.17 3.80 -1.10
N LYS A 101 30.50 3.59 -1.21
CA LYS A 101 31.24 3.67 -2.47
C LYS A 101 31.32 2.31 -3.16
N ASP A 102 30.90 1.25 -2.51
CA ASP A 102 30.88 -0.11 -3.02
C ASP A 102 29.75 -0.25 -4.06
N PRO A 103 30.04 -0.69 -5.28
CA PRO A 103 29.02 -0.93 -6.30
C PRO A 103 27.92 -1.92 -5.89
N ASP A 104 28.28 -2.97 -5.14
CA ASP A 104 27.34 -4.00 -4.70
C ASP A 104 26.35 -3.42 -3.67
N ASP A 105 26.84 -2.59 -2.75
CA ASP A 105 25.99 -1.84 -1.82
C ASP A 105 25.04 -0.90 -2.55
N GLN A 106 25.49 -0.23 -3.62
CA GLN A 106 24.66 0.66 -4.43
C GLN A 106 23.55 -0.12 -5.19
N GLU A 107 23.83 -1.34 -5.62
CA GLU A 107 22.82 -2.23 -6.20
C GLU A 107 21.76 -2.62 -5.16
N LEU A 108 22.16 -3.01 -3.96
CA LEU A 108 21.27 -3.30 -2.84
C LEU A 108 20.46 -2.05 -2.45
N ALA A 109 21.06 -0.87 -2.46
CA ALA A 109 20.32 0.39 -2.20
C ALA A 109 19.19 0.62 -3.22
N LYS A 110 19.38 0.29 -4.50
CA LYS A 110 18.32 0.41 -5.52
C LYS A 110 17.13 -0.53 -5.25
N MET A 111 17.40 -1.68 -4.62
CA MET A 111 16.33 -2.62 -4.23
C MET A 111 15.55 -2.12 -3.00
N LEU A 112 16.17 -1.33 -2.13
CA LEU A 112 15.61 -0.78 -0.91
C LEU A 112 15.10 0.66 -1.05
N VAL A 113 14.89 1.16 -2.26
CA VAL A 113 14.39 2.54 -2.45
C VAL A 113 13.01 2.71 -1.79
N PRO A 114 12.88 3.66 -0.83
CA PRO A 114 11.59 3.97 -0.22
C PRO A 114 10.63 4.57 -1.25
N ARG A 115 9.40 4.10 -1.28
CA ARG A 115 8.34 4.58 -2.16
C ARG A 115 7.29 5.31 -1.35
N ARG A 116 6.87 6.46 -1.85
CA ARG A 116 5.78 7.22 -1.25
C ARG A 116 4.44 6.75 -1.82
N LYS A 117 3.50 6.47 -0.95
CA LYS A 117 2.12 6.12 -1.27
C LYS A 117 1.20 6.92 -0.35
N TYR A 118 -0.07 6.93 -0.65
CA TYR A 118 -1.06 7.62 0.16
C TYR A 118 -2.13 6.64 0.63
N VAL A 119 -2.69 6.90 1.80
CA VAL A 119 -3.87 6.17 2.29
C VAL A 119 -4.98 7.15 2.51
N VAL A 120 -6.13 6.89 1.93
CA VAL A 120 -7.38 7.58 2.19
C VAL A 120 -8.33 6.65 2.91
N GLY A 121 -9.14 7.18 3.82
CA GLY A 121 -9.99 6.38 4.68
C GLY A 121 -11.47 6.51 4.38
N GLY A 122 -12.22 5.45 4.65
CA GLY A 122 -13.68 5.48 4.54
C GLY A 122 -14.34 4.14 4.30
N ILE A 123 -15.53 4.19 3.73
CA ILE A 123 -16.35 3.01 3.44
C ILE A 123 -16.03 2.48 2.04
N VAL A 124 -15.66 1.23 1.95
CA VAL A 124 -15.40 0.52 0.69
C VAL A 124 -16.63 -0.30 0.31
N TYR A 125 -17.01 -0.25 -0.96
CA TYR A 125 -18.10 -1.06 -1.50
C TYR A 125 -17.56 -2.28 -2.23
N SER A 126 -18.30 -3.41 -2.11
CA SER A 126 -17.96 -4.66 -2.80
C SER A 126 -18.41 -4.67 -4.27
N ASP A 127 -19.21 -3.69 -4.67
CA ASP A 127 -19.73 -3.55 -6.02
C ASP A 127 -19.51 -2.13 -6.57
N GLU A 128 -19.41 -2.01 -7.89
CA GLU A 128 -19.24 -0.72 -8.55
C GLU A 128 -20.48 0.19 -8.48
N LYS A 129 -21.65 -0.37 -8.13
CA LYS A 129 -22.90 0.39 -7.99
C LYS A 129 -23.01 1.07 -6.63
N GLY A 130 -22.20 0.66 -5.63
CA GLY A 130 -22.25 1.18 -4.27
C GLY A 130 -23.49 0.74 -3.50
N THR A 131 -24.02 -0.42 -3.81
CA THR A 131 -25.24 -0.95 -3.16
C THR A 131 -24.91 -1.82 -1.97
N LYS A 132 -23.73 -2.43 -1.94
CA LYS A 132 -23.31 -3.35 -0.88
C LYS A 132 -21.98 -2.89 -0.30
N VAL A 133 -22.01 -2.55 0.98
CA VAL A 133 -20.79 -2.20 1.72
C VAL A 133 -19.95 -3.44 2.00
N ASP A 134 -18.66 -3.34 1.76
CA ASP A 134 -17.69 -4.39 2.06
C ASP A 134 -17.22 -4.32 3.52
N TYR A 135 -16.47 -5.32 3.95
CA TYR A 135 -15.87 -5.37 5.29
C TYR A 135 -16.86 -5.11 6.45
N GLU A 136 -18.12 -5.57 6.32
CA GLU A 136 -19.16 -5.38 7.32
C GLU A 136 -19.42 -3.89 7.67
N GLY A 137 -19.10 -3.00 6.74
CA GLY A 137 -19.25 -1.55 6.91
C GLY A 137 -18.25 -0.89 7.84
N LYS A 138 -17.15 -1.56 8.16
CA LYS A 138 -16.04 -0.95 8.91
C LYS A 138 -15.23 -0.03 8.00
N ASP A 139 -14.75 1.06 8.58
CA ASP A 139 -13.84 1.96 7.88
C ASP A 139 -12.55 1.24 7.48
N LYS A 140 -12.08 1.52 6.28
CA LYS A 140 -10.85 0.98 5.72
C LYS A 140 -9.99 2.08 5.16
N GLY A 141 -8.68 1.92 5.27
CA GLY A 141 -7.72 2.68 4.50
C GLY A 141 -7.54 2.06 3.11
N VAL A 142 -7.56 2.85 2.07
CA VAL A 142 -7.24 2.40 0.71
C VAL A 142 -5.89 2.96 0.32
N LEU A 143 -4.94 2.05 0.00
CA LEU A 143 -3.60 2.43 -0.45
C LEU A 143 -3.64 2.81 -1.92
N ILE A 144 -3.25 4.05 -2.22
CA ILE A 144 -3.31 4.65 -3.55
C ILE A 144 -1.96 5.25 -3.96
N PRO A 145 -1.65 5.31 -5.26
CA PRO A 145 -0.50 6.06 -5.76
C PRO A 145 -0.75 7.57 -5.67
N ARG A 146 0.33 8.35 -5.76
CA ARG A 146 0.29 9.81 -5.70
C ARG A 146 -0.64 10.43 -6.76
N SER A 147 -0.64 9.89 -7.97
CA SER A 147 -1.50 10.39 -9.05
C SER A 147 -2.98 10.32 -8.71
N VAL A 148 -3.44 9.20 -8.09
CA VAL A 148 -4.83 9.06 -7.62
C VAL A 148 -5.12 10.00 -6.48
N TYR A 149 -4.16 10.22 -5.57
CA TYR A 149 -4.34 11.17 -4.48
C TYR A 149 -4.48 12.62 -5.00
N GLN A 150 -3.71 12.98 -6.02
CA GLN A 150 -3.88 14.26 -6.73
C GLN A 150 -5.25 14.38 -7.38
N ASP A 151 -5.72 13.36 -8.11
CA ASP A 151 -7.07 13.35 -8.67
C ASP A 151 -8.14 13.55 -7.58
N ILE A 152 -7.96 12.94 -6.40
CA ILE A 152 -8.89 13.09 -5.26
C ILE A 152 -8.86 14.51 -4.70
N ILE A 153 -7.67 15.12 -4.56
CA ILE A 153 -7.54 16.50 -4.11
C ILE A 153 -8.22 17.44 -5.12
N ASP A 154 -7.98 17.24 -6.41
CA ASP A 154 -8.58 18.06 -7.46
C ASP A 154 -10.13 17.97 -7.40
N LEU A 155 -10.68 16.76 -7.23
CA LEU A 155 -12.12 16.56 -7.04
C LEU A 155 -12.66 17.20 -5.74
N TYR A 156 -11.87 17.23 -4.67
CA TYR A 156 -12.27 17.83 -3.40
C TYR A 156 -12.30 19.35 -3.45
N LEU A 157 -11.35 19.93 -4.21
CA LEU A 157 -11.23 21.40 -4.37
C LEU A 157 -12.15 21.97 -5.44
N ASP A 158 -12.80 21.13 -6.24
CA ASP A 158 -13.76 21.54 -7.27
C ASP A 158 -15.14 21.81 -6.65
N GLU A 159 -15.27 23.00 -6.05
CA GLU A 159 -16.50 23.41 -5.37
C GLU A 159 -17.69 23.60 -6.32
N ASP A 160 -17.41 23.91 -7.61
CA ASP A 160 -18.46 24.24 -8.58
C ASP A 160 -19.22 23.00 -9.10
N GLU A 161 -18.54 21.84 -9.21
CA GLU A 161 -19.15 20.63 -9.79
C GLU A 161 -19.68 19.66 -8.74
N ALA A 162 -18.99 19.45 -7.60
CA ALA A 162 -19.29 18.31 -6.74
C ALA A 162 -19.39 18.60 -5.25
N GLY A 163 -18.81 19.71 -4.77
CA GLY A 163 -18.79 20.06 -3.36
C GLY A 163 -17.97 19.12 -2.48
N ASP A 164 -18.16 19.19 -1.16
CA ASP A 164 -17.42 18.36 -0.18
C ASP A 164 -17.80 16.88 -0.29
N MET A 165 -16.89 16.06 -0.81
CA MET A 165 -17.09 14.62 -0.94
C MET A 165 -17.27 13.89 0.39
N THR A 166 -16.78 14.48 1.49
CA THR A 166 -16.83 13.86 2.82
C THR A 166 -18.13 14.10 3.56
N ASP A 167 -18.94 15.07 3.13
CA ASP A 167 -20.22 15.38 3.78
C ASP A 167 -21.16 14.16 3.76
N PRO A 168 -21.67 13.72 4.93
CA PRO A 168 -22.55 12.55 4.99
C PRO A 168 -23.91 12.73 4.30
N ARG A 169 -24.34 13.97 4.05
CA ARG A 169 -25.66 14.29 3.48
C ARG A 169 -25.60 14.56 1.98
N THR A 170 -24.63 15.33 1.56
CA THR A 170 -24.50 15.85 0.19
C THR A 170 -23.28 15.32 -0.55
N GLY A 171 -22.34 14.69 0.15
CA GLY A 171 -21.11 14.18 -0.43
C GLY A 171 -21.36 13.03 -1.40
N TYR A 172 -20.29 12.58 -2.04
CA TYR A 172 -20.36 11.59 -3.12
C TYR A 172 -19.29 10.51 -2.94
N ASP A 173 -19.55 9.34 -3.56
CA ASP A 173 -18.56 8.28 -3.64
C ASP A 173 -17.58 8.57 -4.76
N ILE A 174 -16.40 8.01 -4.65
CA ILE A 174 -15.43 8.00 -5.72
C ILE A 174 -15.25 6.59 -6.29
N LYS A 175 -14.92 6.51 -7.58
CA LYS A 175 -14.45 5.31 -8.25
C LYS A 175 -12.99 5.45 -8.56
N ILE A 176 -12.18 4.55 -8.01
CA ILE A 176 -10.77 4.43 -8.33
C ILE A 176 -10.64 3.29 -9.33
N ILE A 177 -10.12 3.59 -10.51
CA ILE A 177 -9.99 2.65 -11.61
C ILE A 177 -8.52 2.33 -11.81
N ARG A 178 -8.18 1.05 -11.76
CA ARG A 178 -6.85 0.54 -12.12
C ARG A 178 -6.99 -0.32 -13.36
N SER A 179 -6.26 0.03 -14.41
CA SER A 179 -6.18 -0.74 -15.65
C SER A 179 -4.75 -1.18 -15.90
N GLY A 180 -4.57 -2.38 -16.45
CA GLY A 180 -3.27 -2.98 -16.68
C GLY A 180 -2.72 -3.73 -15.46
N SER A 181 -1.87 -4.71 -15.74
CA SER A 181 -1.30 -5.62 -14.72
C SER A 181 0.22 -5.56 -14.64
N GLY A 182 0.88 -4.96 -15.63
CA GLY A 182 2.34 -4.86 -15.71
C GLY A 182 2.90 -3.55 -15.14
N LYS A 183 4.21 -3.51 -14.96
CA LYS A 183 4.91 -2.34 -14.43
C LYS A 183 4.74 -1.09 -15.31
N ASN A 184 4.66 -1.27 -16.63
CA ASN A 184 4.70 -0.18 -17.61
C ASN A 184 3.34 0.16 -18.23
N ASP A 185 2.33 -0.68 -18.03
CA ASP A 185 0.98 -0.54 -18.60
C ASP A 185 -0.09 -0.22 -17.56
N THR A 186 0.26 -0.22 -16.28
CA THR A 186 -0.68 0.11 -15.21
C THR A 186 -0.98 1.61 -15.21
N THR A 187 -2.27 1.92 -15.30
CA THR A 187 -2.80 3.28 -15.21
C THR A 187 -3.84 3.37 -14.10
N TYR A 188 -3.95 4.56 -13.53
CA TYR A 188 -4.91 4.84 -12.47
C TYR A 188 -5.68 6.11 -12.78
N SER A 189 -6.92 6.19 -12.30
CA SER A 189 -7.71 7.42 -12.29
C SER A 189 -8.76 7.39 -11.18
N ALA A 190 -9.14 8.55 -10.67
CA ALA A 190 -10.27 8.71 -9.78
C ALA A 190 -11.39 9.49 -10.47
N ARG A 191 -12.65 9.16 -10.16
CA ARG A 191 -13.84 9.84 -10.71
C ARG A 191 -14.92 9.98 -9.64
N ALA A 192 -15.55 11.13 -9.60
CA ALA A 192 -16.71 11.36 -8.76
C ALA A 192 -17.92 10.56 -9.25
N CYS A 193 -18.72 10.07 -8.31
CA CYS A 193 -20.06 9.56 -8.55
C CYS A 193 -21.10 10.69 -8.31
N LYS A 194 -22.36 10.40 -8.62
CA LYS A 194 -23.45 11.32 -8.22
C LYS A 194 -23.52 11.43 -6.71
N PRO A 195 -23.83 12.61 -6.17
CA PRO A 195 -24.04 12.78 -4.74
C PRO A 195 -25.07 11.80 -4.18
N THR A 196 -24.76 11.22 -3.04
CA THR A 196 -25.62 10.25 -2.37
C THR A 196 -25.50 10.43 -0.86
N LYS A 197 -26.61 10.30 -0.16
CA LYS A 197 -26.62 10.36 1.30
C LYS A 197 -26.02 9.08 1.87
N LEU A 198 -25.08 9.23 2.80
CA LEU A 198 -24.53 8.12 3.57
C LEU A 198 -25.52 7.70 4.66
N ASP A 199 -25.63 6.38 4.91
CA ASP A 199 -26.41 5.86 6.02
C ASP A 199 -25.84 6.39 7.35
N LYS A 200 -26.73 6.78 8.28
CA LYS A 200 -26.33 7.35 9.59
C LYS A 200 -25.39 6.44 10.37
N LYS A 201 -25.49 5.12 10.21
CA LYS A 201 -24.59 4.16 10.89
C LYS A 201 -23.15 4.22 10.42
N TYR A 202 -22.87 4.85 9.27
CA TYR A 202 -21.54 5.06 8.73
C TYR A 202 -21.09 6.52 8.81
N SER A 203 -21.95 7.43 9.30
CA SER A 203 -21.58 8.83 9.53
C SER A 203 -20.61 8.91 10.71
N GLY A 204 -19.66 9.81 10.61
CA GLY A 204 -18.60 10.01 11.61
C GLY A 204 -17.22 10.03 10.95
N ASN A 205 -16.25 10.47 11.68
CA ASN A 205 -14.88 10.56 11.18
C ASN A 205 -14.22 9.20 11.10
N VAL A 206 -13.19 9.08 10.25
CA VAL A 206 -12.36 7.88 10.16
C VAL A 206 -11.06 8.12 10.93
N ASP A 207 -10.68 7.20 11.80
CA ASP A 207 -9.36 7.19 12.45
C ASP A 207 -8.33 6.55 11.51
N LEU A 208 -7.83 7.36 10.57
CA LEU A 208 -6.91 6.88 9.54
C LEU A 208 -5.53 6.55 10.12
N GLU A 209 -5.08 7.30 11.11
CA GLU A 209 -3.80 7.05 11.78
C GLU A 209 -3.80 5.69 12.47
N SER A 210 -4.83 5.37 13.24
CA SER A 210 -4.97 4.07 13.90
C SER A 210 -5.00 2.91 12.87
N ILE A 211 -5.69 3.10 11.74
CA ILE A 211 -5.72 2.12 10.66
C ILE A 211 -4.31 1.87 10.12
N VAL A 212 -3.53 2.92 9.85
CA VAL A 212 -2.17 2.80 9.32
C VAL A 212 -1.22 2.20 10.35
N ARG A 213 -1.25 2.71 11.58
CA ARG A 213 -0.38 2.21 12.67
C ARG A 213 -0.57 0.72 12.94
N SER A 214 -1.79 0.21 12.81
CA SER A 214 -2.08 -1.22 12.96
C SER A 214 -1.40 -2.11 11.92
N GLN A 215 -0.85 -1.54 10.86
CA GLN A 215 -0.14 -2.26 9.79
C GLN A 215 1.38 -2.14 9.88
N ILE A 216 1.87 -1.28 10.75
CA ILE A 216 3.30 -1.09 10.98
C ILE A 216 3.76 -2.20 11.94
N LYS A 217 4.82 -2.88 11.57
CA LYS A 217 5.48 -3.87 12.41
C LYS A 217 6.43 -3.17 13.36
N ASP A 218 6.69 -3.81 14.50
CA ASP A 218 7.71 -3.32 15.42
C ASP A 218 9.13 -3.38 14.81
N TYR A 219 10.07 -2.69 15.46
CA TYR A 219 11.43 -2.54 14.96
C TYR A 219 12.13 -3.89 14.81
N ASP A 220 11.99 -4.79 15.79
CA ASP A 220 12.67 -6.09 15.80
C ASP A 220 12.13 -7.01 14.67
N GLU A 221 10.80 -7.03 14.44
CA GLU A 221 10.21 -7.76 13.32
C GLU A 221 10.67 -7.21 11.96
N LEU A 222 10.85 -5.88 11.86
CA LEU A 222 11.34 -5.24 10.65
C LEU A 222 12.81 -5.58 10.41
N GLU A 223 13.64 -5.61 11.47
CA GLU A 223 15.04 -6.00 11.38
C GLU A 223 15.19 -7.46 10.92
N GLU A 224 14.40 -8.39 11.48
CA GLU A 224 14.38 -9.79 11.02
C GLU A 224 13.96 -9.90 9.54
N THR A 225 12.96 -9.12 9.12
CA THR A 225 12.50 -9.10 7.74
C THR A 225 13.58 -8.57 6.79
N LEU A 226 14.29 -7.51 7.18
CA LEU A 226 15.41 -6.94 6.45
C LEU A 226 16.57 -7.93 6.33
N ALA A 227 16.95 -8.59 7.44
CA ALA A 227 18.01 -9.60 7.44
C ALA A 227 17.70 -10.77 6.49
N SER A 228 16.43 -11.20 6.45
CA SER A 228 15.98 -12.24 5.53
C SER A 228 16.07 -11.80 4.07
N PHE A 229 15.64 -10.57 3.78
CA PHE A 229 15.73 -10.00 2.44
C PHE A 229 17.17 -9.86 1.94
N LEU A 230 18.09 -9.38 2.78
CA LEU A 230 19.50 -9.21 2.42
C LEU A 230 20.24 -10.55 2.21
N LYS A 231 19.81 -11.63 2.86
CA LYS A 231 20.35 -12.98 2.62
C LYS A 231 19.91 -13.50 1.26
N GLU A 232 18.63 -13.38 0.92
CA GLU A 232 18.10 -13.82 -0.38
C GLU A 232 18.75 -13.06 -1.56
N GLY A 233 19.06 -11.77 -1.36
CA GLY A 233 19.72 -10.95 -2.37
C GLY A 233 21.18 -11.37 -2.66
N ARG A 234 21.88 -11.94 -1.69
CA ARG A 234 23.26 -12.43 -1.86
C ARG A 234 23.32 -13.83 -2.45
N ASP A 235 22.38 -14.70 -2.08
CA ASP A 235 22.34 -16.08 -2.57
C ASP A 235 21.97 -16.17 -4.07
N SER A 236 21.33 -15.12 -4.62
CA SER A 236 20.99 -15.07 -6.06
C SER A 236 22.19 -14.78 -6.97
N ASP A 237 23.29 -14.26 -6.44
CA ASP A 237 24.49 -13.93 -7.21
C ASP A 237 25.49 -15.12 -7.27
N GLU A 238 25.34 -16.15 -6.43
CA GLU A 238 26.25 -17.29 -6.42
C GLU A 238 25.88 -18.42 -7.41
N GLU A 239 24.68 -18.42 -8.00
CA GLU A 239 24.24 -19.47 -8.95
C GLU A 239 24.46 -19.14 -10.43
N ASP A 240 24.95 -17.96 -10.82
CA ASP A 240 25.08 -17.55 -12.23
C ASP A 240 26.54 -17.34 -12.71
N ASP A 241 27.47 -18.20 -12.31
CA ASP A 241 28.86 -18.19 -12.83
C ASP A 241 29.00 -18.98 -14.12
N GLU A 242 28.15 -18.74 -15.13
CA GLU A 242 28.40 -19.05 -16.53
C GLU A 242 28.69 -17.77 -17.32
N PRO A 243 29.80 -17.68 -18.08
CA PRO A 243 30.20 -16.43 -18.75
C PRO A 243 29.28 -16.09 -19.91
N LYS A 244 28.23 -15.35 -19.64
CA LYS A 244 27.33 -14.76 -20.69
C LYS A 244 28.10 -13.68 -21.47
N LYS A 245 28.34 -13.95 -22.76
CA LYS A 245 28.91 -13.02 -23.74
C LYS A 245 28.25 -11.64 -23.67
N LYS A 246 29.03 -10.62 -23.34
CA LYS A 246 28.65 -9.21 -23.30
C LYS A 246 27.98 -8.76 -24.60
N LYS A 247 26.67 -8.64 -24.62
CA LYS A 247 25.98 -7.77 -25.56
C LYS A 247 25.96 -6.35 -24.98
N LYS A 248 26.77 -5.47 -25.58
CA LYS A 248 26.70 -4.02 -25.33
C LYS A 248 25.31 -3.50 -25.75
N GLY A 249 24.43 -3.31 -24.80
CA GLY A 249 23.21 -2.57 -24.94
C GLY A 249 23.20 -1.50 -23.87
N ILE A 250 23.34 -0.24 -24.31
CA ILE A 250 23.22 0.94 -23.45
C ILE A 250 21.75 1.03 -23.03
N HIS A 251 21.42 0.44 -21.88
CA HIS A 251 20.16 0.75 -21.21
C HIS A 251 20.44 1.92 -20.25
N LYS A 252 20.02 3.11 -20.65
CA LYS A 252 19.77 4.20 -19.72
C LYS A 252 18.52 3.79 -18.93
N ASP A 253 18.71 3.11 -17.80
CA ASP A 253 17.65 2.91 -16.83
C ASP A 253 17.34 4.25 -16.18
N HIS A 254 16.38 4.93 -16.78
CA HIS A 254 15.74 6.09 -16.19
C HIS A 254 14.78 5.51 -15.14
N TYR A 255 15.18 5.53 -13.87
CA TYR A 255 14.29 5.33 -12.74
C TYR A 255 13.31 6.50 -12.74
N MET A 256 12.24 6.35 -13.52
CA MET A 256 11.11 7.27 -13.42
C MET A 256 10.36 6.94 -12.13
N ASP A 257 10.30 7.92 -11.24
CA ASP A 257 9.17 8.00 -10.32
C ASP A 257 7.91 7.79 -11.16
N ASP A 258 7.14 6.74 -10.90
CA ASP A 258 5.92 6.38 -11.64
C ASP A 258 4.82 7.46 -11.53
N ASP A 259 5.14 8.63 -11.00
CA ASP A 259 4.24 9.71 -10.61
C ASP A 259 4.45 11.06 -11.35
N GLU A 260 5.30 11.15 -12.41
CA GLU A 260 5.33 12.40 -13.17
C GLU A 260 4.25 12.45 -14.26
N PRO A 261 3.36 13.46 -14.26
CA PRO A 261 2.33 13.60 -15.29
C PRO A 261 2.99 13.96 -16.64
N LYS A 262 2.81 13.10 -17.66
CA LYS A 262 3.20 13.39 -19.03
C LYS A 262 2.47 14.64 -19.53
N LYS A 263 3.14 15.77 -19.62
CA LYS A 263 2.63 17.00 -20.23
C LYS A 263 2.26 16.73 -21.68
N LYS A 264 0.96 16.67 -21.99
CA LYS A 264 0.44 16.66 -23.36
C LYS A 264 0.79 17.99 -24.00
N LYS A 265 1.74 18.01 -24.96
CA LYS A 265 2.03 19.16 -25.83
C LYS A 265 0.79 19.44 -26.66
N ARG A 266 0.01 20.46 -26.32
CA ARG A 266 -1.00 21.04 -27.21
C ARG A 266 -0.25 21.71 -28.37
N LYS A 267 -0.38 21.16 -29.59
CA LYS A 267 0.00 21.84 -30.82
C LYS A 267 -1.05 22.93 -31.07
N TYR A 268 -0.65 24.18 -30.87
CA TYR A 268 -1.39 25.31 -31.44
C TYR A 268 -1.19 25.27 -32.96
N LYS A 269 -2.26 25.08 -33.71
CA LYS A 269 -2.32 25.47 -35.13
C LYS A 269 -2.62 26.95 -35.15
N SER A 270 -1.69 27.74 -35.65
CA SER A 270 -1.92 29.11 -36.09
C SER A 270 -2.48 29.02 -37.51
N ASP A 271 -3.74 29.29 -37.66
CA ASP A 271 -4.29 29.63 -38.98
C ASP A 271 -4.24 31.15 -39.11
N ILE A 272 -3.49 31.59 -40.14
CA ILE A 272 -3.54 32.95 -40.73
C ILE A 272 -4.51 32.84 -41.92
#